data_c7c2cd25df6fc564f340991053018df1
#
_entry.id   c7c2cd25df6fc564f340991053018df1
#
_cell.length_a   1.000
_cell.length_b   1.000
_cell.length_c   1.000
_cell.angle_alpha   90.00
_cell.angle_beta   90.00
_cell.angle_gamma   90.00
#
_symmetry.space_group_name_H-M   'P 1'
#
loop_
_entity.id
_entity.type
_entity.pdbx_description
1 polymer ?
#
loop_
_entity_poly.entity_id
_entity_poly.type
_entity_poly.pdbx_seq_one_letter_code
_entity_poly.pdbx_strand_id
1 'polypeptide(L)'
;MAVTIQQEPQFFTSASNPVIYTFESDETTQANFSYIVELYIDGALHSTHQVFPQSAEVAKFNASEAVRSTLASPLITNFSLTTNYDTAISTIYIIVSEKYGTPPAIQLDATSNATFVFNGALRHPDWLDFSWKDYNVSTTNILTPGVLFLTSWPRTRKAFCGLNERMFLGFISNDTSFDVRFQLFDSIGNLIVSDNVGLTFNDLTVVDCSPVTIMTNTTITAGNFAAAAYYKVRVRGTGVGIFNGSSEEFIIYIDNECHRYETRRLHWLNKFGVWDSFTFTLVSTDSTKVSSTGYNRESGVWDGTSYTYPLYQGQATTYAKTAKDTLILNSDWINEEVQKWLVRELYE
;
A
#
# COMPACT_ATOMS: atom_id res chain seq x y z
N MET A 1 -18.46 17.79 33.66
CA MET A 1 -17.07 17.68 33.12
C MET A 1 -17.13 17.77 31.61
N ALA A 2 -16.03 18.10 30.95
CA ALA A 2 -16.01 18.02 29.47
C ALA A 2 -16.01 16.55 29.02
N VAL A 3 -16.42 16.29 27.78
CA VAL A 3 -16.30 14.99 27.14
C VAL A 3 -14.86 14.45 27.27
N THR A 4 -14.71 13.15 27.50
CA THR A 4 -13.41 12.51 27.67
C THR A 4 -13.25 11.46 26.56
N ILE A 5 -12.13 11.53 25.82
CA ILE A 5 -11.78 10.50 24.85
C ILE A 5 -11.08 9.37 25.60
N GLN A 6 -11.72 8.19 25.62
CA GLN A 6 -11.27 7.02 26.39
C GLN A 6 -10.30 6.15 25.59
N GLN A 7 -10.50 6.06 24.29
CA GLN A 7 -9.65 5.26 23.40
C GLN A 7 -9.46 5.99 22.07
N GLU A 8 -8.22 5.94 21.62
CA GLU A 8 -7.79 6.45 20.32
C GLU A 8 -7.16 5.31 19.51
N PRO A 9 -7.14 5.40 18.16
CA PRO A 9 -6.36 4.48 17.32
C PRO A 9 -4.87 4.54 17.65
N GLN A 10 -4.10 3.56 17.18
CA GLN A 10 -2.64 3.63 17.24
C GLN A 10 -2.12 4.84 16.45
N PHE A 11 -0.96 5.36 16.81
CA PHE A 11 -0.33 6.53 16.15
C PHE A 11 -0.18 6.34 14.64
N PHE A 12 0.19 5.14 14.17
CA PHE A 12 0.05 4.71 12.77
C PHE A 12 -0.94 3.55 12.70
N THR A 13 -1.93 3.62 11.81
CA THR A 13 -2.93 2.57 11.63
C THR A 13 -3.34 2.43 10.16
N SER A 14 -3.95 1.30 9.79
CA SER A 14 -4.36 1.03 8.42
C SER A 14 -5.80 1.50 8.17
N ALA A 15 -6.06 2.07 7.00
CA ALA A 15 -7.35 2.67 6.64
C ALA A 15 -8.48 1.65 6.44
N SER A 16 -8.16 0.43 5.97
CA SER A 16 -9.17 -0.59 5.74
C SER A 16 -9.55 -1.37 7.01
N ASN A 17 -8.84 -1.16 8.10
CA ASN A 17 -9.15 -1.71 9.40
C ASN A 17 -9.93 -0.70 10.25
N PRO A 18 -10.61 -1.13 11.33
CA PRO A 18 -11.36 -0.21 12.17
C PRO A 18 -10.49 0.88 12.82
N VAL A 19 -10.80 2.14 12.52
CA VAL A 19 -10.15 3.34 13.09
C VAL A 19 -11.12 3.93 14.11
N ILE A 20 -11.10 3.36 15.32
CA ILE A 20 -12.14 3.59 16.31
C ILE A 20 -11.66 4.55 17.39
N TYR A 21 -12.50 5.56 17.63
CA TYR A 21 -12.46 6.43 18.79
C TYR A 21 -13.62 6.08 19.72
N THR A 22 -13.37 6.03 21.03
CA THR A 22 -14.41 5.93 22.06
C THR A 22 -14.33 7.12 22.98
N PHE A 23 -15.47 7.63 23.36
CA PHE A 23 -15.58 8.81 24.22
C PHE A 23 -16.80 8.72 25.12
N GLU A 24 -16.76 9.40 26.23
CA GLU A 24 -17.80 9.43 27.25
C GLU A 24 -18.02 10.82 27.84
N SER A 25 -19.17 11.03 28.46
CA SER A 25 -19.53 12.23 29.21
C SER A 25 -20.44 11.85 30.36
N ASP A 26 -20.34 12.56 31.45
CA ASP A 26 -21.23 12.44 32.62
C ASP A 26 -22.55 13.20 32.42
N GLU A 27 -22.71 13.98 31.36
CA GLU A 27 -23.90 14.79 31.06
C GLU A 27 -24.94 14.05 30.18
N THR A 28 -24.77 12.76 29.92
CA THR A 28 -25.66 11.98 29.02
C THR A 28 -27.11 11.89 29.46
N THR A 29 -27.40 12.23 30.72
CA THR A 29 -28.76 12.30 31.28
C THR A 29 -29.50 13.61 30.91
N GLN A 30 -28.79 14.60 30.34
CA GLN A 30 -29.39 15.87 29.95
C GLN A 30 -30.37 15.72 28.79
N ALA A 31 -31.36 16.63 28.75
CA ALA A 31 -32.37 16.60 27.72
C ALA A 31 -31.76 16.83 26.32
N ASN A 32 -32.15 15.98 25.36
CA ASN A 32 -31.70 16.01 23.97
C ASN A 32 -30.19 15.81 23.80
N PHE A 33 -29.57 15.03 24.67
CA PHE A 33 -28.14 14.77 24.63
C PHE A 33 -27.72 14.04 23.37
N SER A 34 -26.60 14.45 22.76
CA SER A 34 -25.88 13.78 21.69
C SER A 34 -24.44 14.30 21.65
N TYR A 35 -23.54 13.51 21.08
CA TYR A 35 -22.20 13.95 20.72
C TYR A 35 -22.20 14.49 19.29
N ILE A 36 -21.44 15.55 19.06
CA ILE A 36 -21.08 16.04 17.73
C ILE A 36 -19.63 15.71 17.51
N VAL A 37 -19.35 14.89 16.51
CA VAL A 37 -17.99 14.46 16.14
C VAL A 37 -17.62 15.13 14.83
N GLU A 38 -16.59 15.95 14.86
CA GLU A 38 -15.99 16.58 13.68
C GLU A 38 -14.71 15.81 13.34
N LEU A 39 -14.68 15.25 12.14
CA LEU A 39 -13.50 14.55 11.62
C LEU A 39 -12.67 15.51 10.76
N TYR A 40 -11.42 15.67 11.14
CA TYR A 40 -10.43 16.42 10.38
C TYR A 40 -9.46 15.46 9.68
N ILE A 41 -9.20 15.72 8.40
CA ILE A 41 -8.23 14.99 7.60
C ILE A 41 -7.24 16.02 7.03
N ASP A 42 -5.95 15.83 7.27
CA ASP A 42 -4.85 16.70 6.87
C ASP A 42 -5.10 18.18 7.26
N GLY A 43 -5.66 18.37 8.45
CA GLY A 43 -5.97 19.68 9.04
C GLY A 43 -7.24 20.35 8.52
N ALA A 44 -7.95 19.74 7.55
CA ALA A 44 -9.21 20.25 7.03
C ALA A 44 -10.42 19.49 7.62
N LEU A 45 -11.49 20.21 7.96
CA LEU A 45 -12.76 19.57 8.36
C LEU A 45 -13.32 18.77 7.19
N HIS A 46 -13.39 17.45 7.36
CA HIS A 46 -13.93 16.54 6.36
C HIS A 46 -15.44 16.29 6.54
N SER A 47 -15.87 15.99 7.77
CA SER A 47 -17.27 15.66 8.04
C SER A 47 -17.65 15.92 9.49
N THR A 48 -18.95 16.16 9.73
CA THR A 48 -19.53 16.31 11.06
C THR A 48 -20.63 15.26 11.24
N HIS A 49 -20.57 14.52 12.34
CA HIS A 49 -21.47 13.43 12.66
C HIS A 49 -22.15 13.68 14.02
N GLN A 50 -23.44 13.37 14.10
CA GLN A 50 -24.14 13.30 15.37
C GLN A 50 -24.19 11.85 15.84
N VAL A 51 -23.63 11.56 17.01
CA VAL A 51 -23.51 10.23 17.58
C VAL A 51 -24.25 10.19 18.92
N PHE A 52 -24.97 9.11 19.16
CA PHE A 52 -25.69 8.92 20.43
C PHE A 52 -24.96 7.88 21.30
N PRO A 53 -25.03 8.02 22.63
CA PRO A 53 -24.52 7.01 23.56
C PRO A 53 -25.12 5.63 23.26
N GLN A 54 -24.29 4.59 23.22
CA GLN A 54 -24.74 3.23 22.95
C GLN A 54 -24.99 2.42 24.22
N SER A 55 -24.22 2.63 25.25
CA SER A 55 -24.40 2.03 26.59
C SER A 55 -23.66 2.89 27.61
N ALA A 56 -24.28 3.08 28.80
CA ALA A 56 -23.64 3.68 29.97
C ALA A 56 -22.69 4.85 29.63
N GLU A 57 -23.21 5.89 28.94
CA GLU A 57 -22.46 7.14 28.66
C GLU A 57 -21.44 7.06 27.52
N VAL A 58 -21.01 5.86 27.10
CA VAL A 58 -19.97 5.67 26.06
C VAL A 58 -20.56 5.67 24.68
N ALA A 59 -19.90 6.40 23.76
CA ALA A 59 -20.15 6.35 22.33
C ALA A 59 -18.88 5.96 21.57
N LYS A 60 -19.04 5.47 20.34
CA LYS A 60 -17.93 5.14 19.44
C LYS A 60 -18.12 5.76 18.07
N PHE A 61 -17.02 6.15 17.46
CA PHE A 61 -16.95 6.62 16.11
C PHE A 61 -15.87 5.88 15.33
N ASN A 62 -16.17 5.44 14.11
CA ASN A 62 -15.23 4.78 13.23
C ASN A 62 -14.95 5.66 12.01
N ALA A 63 -13.73 6.12 11.87
CA ALA A 63 -13.30 7.02 10.79
C ALA A 63 -12.83 6.29 9.51
N SER A 64 -12.74 4.95 9.51
CA SER A 64 -12.06 4.17 8.46
C SER A 64 -12.59 4.43 7.05
N GLU A 65 -13.92 4.46 6.84
CA GLU A 65 -14.50 4.64 5.50
C GLU A 65 -14.22 6.06 4.94
N ALA A 66 -14.35 7.07 5.78
CA ALA A 66 -14.08 8.44 5.38
C ALA A 66 -12.62 8.61 4.95
N VAL A 67 -11.69 8.13 5.77
CA VAL A 67 -10.25 8.24 5.49
C VAL A 67 -9.85 7.40 4.28
N ARG A 68 -10.36 6.16 4.16
CA ARG A 68 -10.05 5.30 3.01
C ARG A 68 -10.42 5.94 1.68
N SER A 69 -11.48 6.74 1.64
CA SER A 69 -11.91 7.41 0.42
C SER A 69 -10.95 8.50 -0.07
N THR A 70 -10.07 9.01 0.79
CA THR A 70 -9.08 10.06 0.47
C THR A 70 -7.71 9.51 0.10
N LEU A 71 -7.44 8.23 0.39
CA LEU A 71 -6.13 7.62 0.21
C LEU A 71 -6.00 6.94 -1.16
N ALA A 72 -4.79 7.03 -1.73
CA ALA A 72 -4.41 6.36 -2.96
C ALA A 72 -2.93 5.96 -2.93
N SER A 73 -2.61 4.77 -3.42
CA SER A 73 -1.23 4.29 -3.59
C SER A 73 -0.90 4.19 -5.08
N PRO A 74 -0.51 5.29 -5.74
CA PRO A 74 -0.22 5.27 -7.16
C PRO A 74 1.00 4.41 -7.49
N LEU A 75 1.02 3.81 -8.68
CA LEU A 75 2.19 3.09 -9.16
C LEU A 75 3.35 4.06 -9.37
N ILE A 76 4.54 3.71 -8.84
CA ILE A 76 5.76 4.49 -9.02
C ILE A 76 6.29 4.24 -10.43
N THR A 77 6.26 5.26 -11.27
CA THR A 77 6.73 5.20 -12.67
C THR A 77 8.04 5.92 -12.92
N ASN A 78 8.42 6.86 -12.05
CA ASN A 78 9.71 7.55 -12.12
C ASN A 78 10.86 6.69 -11.58
N PHE A 79 12.11 7.02 -11.96
CA PHE A 79 13.34 6.40 -11.45
C PHE A 79 13.96 7.24 -10.32
N SER A 80 13.13 7.79 -9.45
CA SER A 80 13.58 8.44 -8.23
C SER A 80 13.94 7.39 -7.18
N LEU A 81 15.05 7.58 -6.48
CA LEU A 81 15.48 6.67 -5.43
C LEU A 81 14.41 6.55 -4.32
N THR A 82 13.72 7.65 -4.05
CA THR A 82 12.64 7.70 -3.07
C THR A 82 11.43 8.43 -3.61
N THR A 83 10.29 8.01 -3.15
CA THR A 83 9.01 8.66 -3.41
C THR A 83 8.28 8.80 -2.07
N ASN A 84 7.96 10.04 -1.70
CA ASN A 84 7.03 10.31 -0.62
C ASN A 84 5.64 9.88 -1.07
N TYR A 85 5.00 9.07 -0.24
CA TYR A 85 3.67 8.53 -0.51
C TYR A 85 2.61 9.36 0.22
N ASP A 86 2.67 10.69 0.09
CA ASP A 86 1.77 11.63 0.75
C ASP A 86 0.28 11.37 0.45
N THR A 87 -0.02 10.78 -0.72
CA THR A 87 -1.40 10.38 -1.06
C THR A 87 -1.82 9.03 -0.48
N ALA A 88 -0.88 8.23 0.03
CA ALA A 88 -1.15 6.93 0.63
C ALA A 88 -1.21 6.98 2.16
N ILE A 89 -1.01 8.15 2.75
CA ILE A 89 -1.12 8.40 4.18
C ILE A 89 -1.81 9.73 4.42
N SER A 90 -2.61 9.82 5.47
CA SER A 90 -3.25 11.05 5.91
C SER A 90 -3.19 11.16 7.42
N THR A 91 -3.08 12.38 7.90
CA THR A 91 -3.17 12.68 9.34
C THR A 91 -4.62 12.98 9.71
N ILE A 92 -5.14 12.28 10.70
CA ILE A 92 -6.50 12.49 11.17
C ILE A 92 -6.54 12.82 12.66
N TYR A 93 -7.55 13.57 13.05
CA TYR A 93 -7.97 13.75 14.43
C TYR A 93 -9.46 14.06 14.48
N ILE A 94 -10.07 13.89 15.64
CA ILE A 94 -11.46 14.25 15.87
C ILE A 94 -11.58 15.33 16.95
N ILE A 95 -12.60 16.17 16.80
CA ILE A 95 -13.10 17.03 17.87
C ILE A 95 -14.48 16.50 18.25
N VAL A 96 -14.66 16.17 19.52
CA VAL A 96 -15.93 15.68 20.06
C VAL A 96 -16.51 16.72 20.99
N SER A 97 -17.71 17.20 20.68
CA SER A 97 -18.45 18.17 21.49
C SER A 97 -19.72 17.55 22.03
N GLU A 98 -20.14 18.00 23.18
CA GLU A 98 -21.45 17.68 23.75
C GLU A 98 -22.50 18.63 23.16
N LYS A 99 -23.68 18.09 22.89
CA LYS A 99 -24.84 18.88 22.47
C LYS A 99 -26.06 18.45 23.29
N TYR A 100 -26.59 19.36 24.09
CA TYR A 100 -27.76 19.10 24.92
C TYR A 100 -28.50 20.38 25.29
N GLY A 101 -29.64 20.23 25.98
CA GLY A 101 -30.47 21.33 26.44
C GLY A 101 -31.74 21.56 25.61
N THR A 102 -32.47 22.63 25.92
CA THR A 102 -33.74 23.02 25.26
C THR A 102 -33.76 24.55 25.03
N PRO A 103 -33.45 25.05 23.81
CA PRO A 103 -33.01 24.33 22.62
C PRO A 103 -31.63 23.71 22.80
N PRO A 104 -31.30 22.62 22.03
CA PRO A 104 -29.99 21.98 22.13
C PRO A 104 -28.86 22.90 21.63
N ALA A 105 -27.81 23.06 22.43
CA ALA A 105 -26.63 23.84 22.08
C ALA A 105 -25.36 23.04 22.28
N ILE A 106 -24.33 23.35 21.48
CA ILE A 106 -22.99 22.74 21.63
C ILE A 106 -22.35 23.33 22.90
N GLN A 107 -21.77 22.47 23.69
CA GLN A 107 -21.11 22.78 24.94
C GLN A 107 -19.60 22.60 24.83
N LEU A 108 -19.00 21.95 25.83
CA LEU A 108 -17.56 21.70 25.90
C LEU A 108 -17.13 20.65 24.85
N ASP A 109 -15.89 20.73 24.41
CA ASP A 109 -15.26 19.85 23.44
C ASP A 109 -13.97 19.22 23.96
N ALA A 110 -13.60 18.12 23.33
CA ALA A 110 -12.30 17.46 23.48
C ALA A 110 -11.71 17.14 22.11
N THR A 111 -10.42 17.30 21.97
CA THR A 111 -9.67 16.98 20.73
C THR A 111 -8.81 15.77 20.94
N SER A 112 -8.85 14.79 20.01
CA SER A 112 -7.98 13.64 20.02
C SER A 112 -6.55 13.99 19.62
N ASN A 113 -5.62 13.07 19.93
CA ASN A 113 -4.29 13.13 19.34
C ASN A 113 -4.37 12.87 17.82
N ALA A 114 -3.38 13.38 17.09
CA ALA A 114 -3.24 13.10 15.68
C ALA A 114 -2.86 11.63 15.45
N THR A 115 -3.51 10.97 14.50
CA THR A 115 -3.26 9.61 14.07
C THR A 115 -2.91 9.62 12.59
N PHE A 116 -1.84 8.92 12.21
CA PHE A 116 -1.46 8.71 10.82
C PHE A 116 -2.15 7.44 10.29
N VAL A 117 -2.91 7.58 9.22
CA VAL A 117 -3.65 6.47 8.62
C VAL A 117 -3.11 6.21 7.22
N PHE A 118 -2.56 5.01 7.01
CA PHE A 118 -1.99 4.60 5.72
C PHE A 118 -2.96 3.71 4.93
N ASN A 119 -2.80 3.70 3.60
CA ASN A 119 -3.65 2.95 2.67
C ASN A 119 -3.33 1.44 2.70
N GLY A 120 -3.57 0.80 3.83
CA GLY A 120 -3.36 -0.62 4.05
C GLY A 120 -4.65 -1.37 4.36
N ALA A 121 -4.59 -2.71 4.22
CA ALA A 121 -5.67 -3.64 4.53
C ALA A 121 -5.08 -4.85 5.27
N LEU A 122 -4.89 -4.71 6.58
CA LEU A 122 -4.39 -5.80 7.40
C LEU A 122 -5.50 -6.83 7.64
N ARG A 123 -5.16 -8.12 7.57
CA ARG A 123 -6.10 -9.16 7.99
C ARG A 123 -6.36 -9.07 9.50
N HIS A 124 -7.51 -9.53 9.94
CA HIS A 124 -7.91 -9.40 11.33
C HIS A 124 -6.84 -9.90 12.34
N PRO A 125 -6.21 -11.08 12.16
CA PRO A 125 -5.12 -11.50 13.05
C PRO A 125 -3.90 -10.58 12.97
N ASP A 126 -3.47 -10.22 11.76
CA ASP A 126 -2.34 -9.33 11.53
C ASP A 126 -2.58 -7.93 12.10
N TRP A 127 -3.83 -7.44 12.05
CA TRP A 127 -4.22 -6.15 12.62
C TRP A 127 -4.22 -6.14 14.15
N LEU A 128 -4.65 -7.24 14.77
CA LEU A 128 -4.60 -7.36 16.24
C LEU A 128 -3.17 -7.36 16.79
N ASP A 129 -2.25 -7.98 16.04
CA ASP A 129 -0.84 -8.08 16.40
C ASP A 129 0.01 -6.91 15.86
N PHE A 130 -0.59 -6.02 15.05
CA PHE A 130 0.14 -4.90 14.46
C PHE A 130 0.59 -3.90 15.52
N SER A 131 1.89 -3.64 15.55
CA SER A 131 2.48 -2.56 16.33
C SER A 131 3.25 -1.63 15.38
N TRP A 132 2.80 -0.39 15.26
CA TRP A 132 3.45 0.59 14.39
C TRP A 132 4.94 0.80 14.74
N LYS A 133 5.33 0.58 16.01
CA LYS A 133 6.71 0.72 16.49
C LYS A 133 7.67 -0.25 15.81
N ASP A 134 7.16 -1.41 15.36
CA ASP A 134 7.98 -2.43 14.70
C ASP A 134 8.33 -2.03 13.25
N TYR A 135 7.65 -1.04 12.69
CA TYR A 135 7.80 -0.54 11.32
C TYR A 135 8.29 0.91 11.25
N ASN A 136 8.43 1.58 12.39
CA ASN A 136 8.80 2.99 12.46
C ASN A 136 10.32 3.17 12.54
N VAL A 137 10.93 3.62 11.45
CA VAL A 137 12.35 4.01 11.43
C VAL A 137 12.48 5.37 12.09
N SER A 138 13.08 5.41 13.26
CA SER A 138 13.27 6.64 14.04
C SER A 138 14.62 6.63 14.73
N THR A 139 15.20 7.81 14.93
CA THR A 139 16.44 8.00 15.70
C THR A 139 16.30 7.60 17.17
N THR A 140 15.08 7.59 17.70
CA THR A 140 14.77 7.25 19.10
C THR A 140 14.29 5.82 19.29
N ASN A 141 13.89 5.13 18.21
CA ASN A 141 13.38 3.77 18.28
C ASN A 141 14.54 2.76 18.16
N ILE A 142 14.93 2.17 19.28
CA ILE A 142 16.02 1.19 19.36
C ILE A 142 15.41 -0.20 19.47
N LEU A 143 15.06 -0.79 18.36
CA LEU A 143 14.61 -2.19 18.30
C LEU A 143 15.76 -3.11 17.86
N THR A 144 15.81 -4.28 18.49
CA THR A 144 16.69 -5.37 18.08
C THR A 144 15.81 -6.56 17.73
N PRO A 145 15.80 -7.02 16.46
CA PRO A 145 16.87 -6.98 15.44
C PRO A 145 16.83 -5.82 14.44
N GLY A 146 15.98 -4.82 14.57
CA GLY A 146 15.81 -3.69 13.66
C GLY A 146 14.34 -3.51 13.25
N VAL A 147 14.03 -2.33 12.75
CA VAL A 147 12.69 -1.98 12.29
C VAL A 147 12.39 -2.65 10.95
N LEU A 148 11.19 -3.22 10.81
CA LEU A 148 10.78 -3.96 9.63
C LEU A 148 10.38 -3.02 8.49
N PHE A 149 10.66 -3.40 7.24
CA PHE A 149 10.06 -2.77 6.08
C PHE A 149 8.58 -3.16 5.93
N LEU A 150 7.80 -2.29 5.32
CA LEU A 150 6.39 -2.51 4.99
C LEU A 150 6.25 -3.44 3.76
N THR A 151 6.80 -4.62 3.82
CA THR A 151 6.66 -5.65 2.80
C THR A 151 6.14 -6.93 3.44
N SER A 152 5.32 -7.64 2.70
CA SER A 152 4.81 -8.95 3.11
C SER A 152 5.74 -10.10 2.70
N TRP A 153 6.85 -9.81 2.03
CA TRP A 153 7.83 -10.83 1.60
C TRP A 153 8.32 -11.70 2.76
N PRO A 154 8.36 -13.05 2.60
CA PRO A 154 8.84 -13.94 3.64
C PRO A 154 10.33 -13.70 3.98
N ARG A 155 10.62 -13.22 5.19
CA ARG A 155 11.98 -12.85 5.64
C ARG A 155 13.00 -14.00 5.60
N THR A 156 12.52 -15.23 5.65
CA THR A 156 13.35 -16.43 5.57
C THR A 156 13.75 -16.79 4.13
N ARG A 157 13.26 -16.04 3.13
CA ARG A 157 13.40 -16.36 1.71
C ARG A 157 14.18 -15.29 0.95
N LYS A 158 14.86 -15.76 -0.10
CA LYS A 158 15.62 -14.91 -1.01
C LYS A 158 14.66 -14.09 -1.88
N ALA A 159 14.77 -12.79 -1.83
CA ALA A 159 14.15 -11.91 -2.82
C ALA A 159 15.08 -11.79 -4.04
N PHE A 160 14.53 -11.77 -5.24
CA PHE A 160 15.28 -11.66 -6.49
C PHE A 160 14.86 -10.42 -7.26
N CYS A 161 15.83 -9.80 -7.94
CA CYS A 161 15.59 -8.67 -8.82
C CYS A 161 16.59 -8.70 -9.98
N GLY A 162 16.11 -8.70 -11.20
CA GLY A 162 16.93 -8.56 -12.39
C GLY A 162 17.47 -7.14 -12.55
N LEU A 163 18.53 -6.95 -13.33
CA LEU A 163 19.18 -5.64 -13.51
C LEU A 163 18.23 -4.55 -14.02
N ASN A 164 17.26 -4.92 -14.85
CA ASN A 164 16.27 -4.00 -15.44
C ASN A 164 14.89 -4.08 -14.77
N GLU A 165 14.76 -4.79 -13.67
CA GLU A 165 13.50 -4.94 -12.94
C GLU A 165 13.36 -3.90 -11.83
N ARG A 166 12.11 -3.65 -11.41
CA ARG A 166 11.80 -2.71 -10.33
C ARG A 166 11.54 -3.46 -9.03
N MET A 167 12.03 -2.92 -7.93
CA MET A 167 11.79 -3.42 -6.59
C MET A 167 11.64 -2.26 -5.61
N PHE A 168 10.60 -2.31 -4.78
CA PHE A 168 10.26 -1.25 -3.86
C PHE A 168 10.27 -1.77 -2.42
N LEU A 169 10.71 -0.93 -1.49
CA LEU A 169 10.61 -1.18 -0.05
C LEU A 169 10.03 0.06 0.63
N GLY A 170 8.93 -0.11 1.33
CA GLY A 170 8.29 0.95 2.10
C GLY A 170 8.69 0.94 3.56
N PHE A 171 8.67 2.10 4.20
CA PHE A 171 8.80 2.24 5.64
C PHE A 171 8.05 3.49 6.12
N ILE A 172 7.70 3.51 7.39
CA ILE A 172 7.14 4.69 8.05
C ILE A 172 8.18 5.32 8.96
N SER A 173 8.05 6.63 9.18
CA SER A 173 8.89 7.35 10.09
C SER A 173 8.22 8.62 10.61
N ASN A 174 8.54 8.96 11.84
CA ASN A 174 8.24 10.24 12.45
C ASN A 174 9.45 11.21 12.47
N ASP A 175 10.57 10.83 11.86
CA ASP A 175 11.75 11.69 11.66
C ASP A 175 11.81 12.17 10.19
N THR A 176 12.54 13.26 9.95
CA THR A 176 12.57 13.92 8.63
C THR A 176 13.85 13.68 7.83
N SER A 177 14.88 13.05 8.40
CA SER A 177 16.17 12.85 7.75
C SER A 177 16.70 11.44 7.94
N PHE A 178 17.04 10.78 6.84
CA PHE A 178 17.52 9.40 6.81
C PHE A 178 18.65 9.20 5.80
N ASP A 179 19.44 8.14 6.02
CA ASP A 179 20.32 7.56 5.04
C ASP A 179 19.77 6.21 4.58
N VAL A 180 19.70 6.01 3.27
CA VAL A 180 19.53 4.69 2.68
C VAL A 180 20.89 4.15 2.30
N ARG A 181 21.21 2.96 2.80
CA ARG A 181 22.50 2.32 2.55
C ARG A 181 22.32 1.14 1.62
N PHE A 182 23.13 1.11 0.57
CA PHE A 182 23.27 -0.01 -0.36
C PHE A 182 24.65 -0.64 -0.21
N GLN A 183 24.70 -1.96 -0.08
CA GLN A 183 25.95 -2.72 0.02
C GLN A 183 25.88 -3.90 -0.92
N LEU A 184 26.80 -3.99 -1.88
CA LEU A 184 26.90 -5.09 -2.84
C LEU A 184 27.95 -6.09 -2.40
N PHE A 185 27.61 -7.38 -2.53
CA PHE A 185 28.44 -8.50 -2.10
C PHE A 185 28.60 -9.50 -3.23
N ASP A 186 29.79 -10.14 -3.28
CA ASP A 186 30.05 -11.26 -4.16
C ASP A 186 29.39 -12.57 -3.69
N SER A 187 29.57 -13.67 -4.43
CA SER A 187 28.98 -14.97 -4.13
C SER A 187 29.54 -15.63 -2.86
N ILE A 188 30.69 -15.19 -2.38
CA ILE A 188 31.34 -15.69 -1.15
C ILE A 188 31.16 -14.75 0.05
N GLY A 189 30.43 -13.64 -0.15
CA GLY A 189 30.04 -12.72 0.92
C GLY A 189 31.04 -11.57 1.17
N ASN A 190 32.00 -11.32 0.28
CA ASN A 190 32.87 -10.14 0.40
C ASN A 190 32.14 -8.89 -0.09
N LEU A 191 32.33 -7.79 0.62
CA LEU A 191 31.82 -6.48 0.23
C LEU A 191 32.58 -5.94 -1.00
N ILE A 192 31.85 -5.68 -2.08
CA ILE A 192 32.39 -5.06 -3.30
C ILE A 192 32.39 -3.54 -3.17
N VAL A 193 31.24 -2.98 -2.83
CA VAL A 193 31.02 -1.53 -2.71
C VAL A 193 29.91 -1.24 -1.71
N SER A 194 29.98 -0.09 -1.07
CA SER A 194 28.92 0.42 -0.19
C SER A 194 28.73 1.90 -0.47
N ASP A 195 27.49 2.33 -0.59
CA ASP A 195 27.13 3.74 -0.72
C ASP A 195 25.95 4.08 0.18
N ASN A 196 25.92 5.34 0.64
CA ASN A 196 24.84 5.86 1.47
C ASN A 196 24.30 7.12 0.78
N VAL A 197 22.98 7.21 0.69
CA VAL A 197 22.29 8.38 0.16
C VAL A 197 21.45 9.00 1.26
N GLY A 198 21.75 10.24 1.60
CA GLY A 198 20.98 11.04 2.55
C GLY A 198 19.70 11.55 1.88
N LEU A 199 18.59 11.41 2.56
CA LEU A 199 17.26 11.71 2.04
C LEU A 199 16.42 12.42 3.11
N THR A 200 15.50 13.25 2.66
CA THR A 200 14.47 13.89 3.49
C THR A 200 13.13 13.21 3.23
N PHE A 201 12.43 12.81 4.27
CA PHE A 201 11.19 12.03 4.15
C PHE A 201 10.07 12.61 4.99
N ASN A 202 8.86 12.20 4.62
CA ASN A 202 7.66 12.39 5.42
C ASN A 202 7.00 11.03 5.64
N ASP A 203 6.47 10.84 6.81
CA ASP A 203 5.58 9.77 7.30
C ASP A 203 5.68 8.41 6.63
N LEU A 204 5.26 8.27 5.36
CA LEU A 204 5.35 7.05 4.56
C LEU A 204 6.22 7.29 3.33
N THR A 205 7.30 6.52 3.22
CA THR A 205 8.25 6.63 2.11
C THR A 205 8.52 5.28 1.49
N VAL A 206 8.64 5.27 0.17
CA VAL A 206 9.01 4.10 -0.62
C VAL A 206 10.36 4.33 -1.26
N VAL A 207 11.29 3.40 -1.04
CA VAL A 207 12.62 3.36 -1.66
C VAL A 207 12.55 2.45 -2.87
N ASP A 208 12.96 2.95 -4.03
CA ASP A 208 13.19 2.15 -5.22
C ASP A 208 14.56 1.49 -5.12
N CYS A 209 14.56 0.21 -4.77
CA CYS A 209 15.76 -0.62 -4.59
C CYS A 209 16.20 -1.32 -5.87
N SER A 210 15.66 -0.95 -7.05
CA SER A 210 16.05 -1.54 -8.32
C SER A 210 17.49 -1.20 -8.70
N PRO A 211 18.22 -2.13 -9.31
CA PRO A 211 19.62 -1.90 -9.72
C PRO A 211 19.80 -0.64 -10.60
N VAL A 212 18.89 -0.42 -11.56
CA VAL A 212 18.92 0.78 -12.44
C VAL A 212 18.81 2.07 -11.62
N THR A 213 17.89 2.12 -10.67
CA THR A 213 17.71 3.33 -9.84
C THR A 213 18.89 3.55 -8.90
N ILE A 214 19.45 2.49 -8.33
CA ILE A 214 20.68 2.59 -7.52
C ILE A 214 21.83 3.13 -8.36
N MET A 215 22.09 2.58 -9.54
CA MET A 215 23.17 3.05 -10.44
C MET A 215 23.01 4.52 -10.87
N THR A 216 21.78 4.98 -11.00
CA THR A 216 21.50 6.37 -11.41
C THR A 216 21.69 7.36 -10.28
N ASN A 217 21.45 6.96 -9.03
CA ASN A 217 21.39 7.88 -7.88
C ASN A 217 22.55 7.69 -6.87
N THR A 218 23.46 6.75 -7.13
CA THR A 218 24.60 6.44 -6.24
C THR A 218 25.91 6.39 -7.02
N THR A 219 27.01 6.14 -6.32
CA THR A 219 28.33 5.89 -6.96
C THR A 219 28.50 4.44 -7.44
N ILE A 220 27.51 3.59 -7.19
CA ILE A 220 27.52 2.18 -7.58
C ILE A 220 27.29 2.05 -9.09
N THR A 221 28.17 1.33 -9.77
CA THR A 221 28.20 1.21 -11.23
C THR A 221 27.62 -0.13 -11.73
N ALA A 222 27.34 -0.21 -13.04
CA ALA A 222 26.97 -1.48 -13.69
C ALA A 222 28.04 -2.56 -13.52
N GLY A 223 29.33 -2.19 -13.50
CA GLY A 223 30.44 -3.12 -13.24
C GLY A 223 30.40 -3.70 -11.83
N ASN A 224 30.00 -2.92 -10.83
CA ASN A 224 29.80 -3.41 -9.48
C ASN A 224 28.65 -4.44 -9.41
N PHE A 225 27.51 -4.15 -10.08
CA PHE A 225 26.39 -5.08 -10.16
C PHE A 225 26.75 -6.37 -10.93
N ALA A 226 27.54 -6.28 -11.99
CA ALA A 226 27.99 -7.47 -12.74
C ALA A 226 28.90 -8.40 -11.90
N ALA A 227 29.64 -7.87 -10.93
CA ALA A 227 30.47 -8.65 -10.02
C ALA A 227 29.72 -9.13 -8.77
N ALA A 228 28.56 -8.57 -8.47
CA ALA A 228 27.82 -8.87 -7.26
C ALA A 228 26.84 -10.05 -7.45
N ALA A 229 26.66 -10.84 -6.40
CA ALA A 229 25.65 -11.89 -6.34
C ALA A 229 24.37 -11.42 -5.64
N TYR A 230 24.52 -10.52 -4.67
CA TYR A 230 23.39 -9.93 -3.94
C TYR A 230 23.76 -8.55 -3.39
N TYR A 231 22.75 -7.81 -3.01
CA TYR A 231 22.92 -6.57 -2.29
C TYR A 231 22.00 -6.47 -1.09
N LYS A 232 22.39 -5.65 -0.14
CA LYS A 232 21.64 -5.35 1.08
C LYS A 232 21.17 -3.91 1.05
N VAL A 233 19.93 -3.73 1.48
CA VAL A 233 19.30 -2.41 1.65
C VAL A 233 19.00 -2.21 3.13
N ARG A 234 19.33 -1.03 3.63
CA ARG A 234 19.08 -0.63 5.01
C ARG A 234 18.77 0.87 5.07
N VAL A 235 17.82 1.24 5.90
CA VAL A 235 17.48 2.64 6.20
C VAL A 235 17.84 2.96 7.64
N ARG A 236 18.41 4.15 7.89
CA ARG A 236 18.73 4.62 9.23
C ARG A 236 18.43 6.12 9.37
N GLY A 237 18.06 6.57 10.57
CA GLY A 237 18.01 8.01 10.87
C GLY A 237 19.39 8.67 10.80
N THR A 238 19.47 9.89 10.28
CA THR A 238 20.70 10.68 10.26
C THR A 238 20.95 11.36 11.61
N GLY A 239 22.23 11.54 11.99
CA GLY A 239 22.63 12.31 13.18
C GLY A 239 22.93 11.48 14.41
N VAL A 240 22.78 10.15 14.38
CA VAL A 240 23.17 9.27 15.48
C VAL A 240 24.35 8.41 15.05
N GLY A 241 25.49 8.64 15.66
CA GLY A 241 26.64 7.77 15.50
C GLY A 241 26.31 6.36 15.98
N ILE A 242 26.41 5.37 15.09
CA ILE A 242 26.26 3.94 15.36
C ILE A 242 24.80 3.47 15.54
N PHE A 243 24.13 3.12 14.40
CA PHE A 243 23.08 2.10 14.24
C PHE A 243 21.84 2.06 15.19
N ASN A 244 21.58 3.05 16.00
CA ASN A 244 20.34 3.16 16.75
C ASN A 244 19.24 3.68 15.81
N GLY A 245 18.10 2.98 15.74
CA GLY A 245 16.99 3.38 14.89
C GLY A 245 17.14 3.05 13.40
N SER A 246 17.82 1.95 13.06
CA SER A 246 17.92 1.46 11.69
C SER A 246 16.92 0.35 11.40
N SER A 247 16.53 0.24 10.11
CA SER A 247 15.72 -0.87 9.63
C SER A 247 16.48 -2.21 9.69
N GLU A 248 15.74 -3.30 9.48
CA GLU A 248 16.33 -4.60 9.12
C GLU A 248 17.24 -4.49 7.89
N GLU A 249 18.11 -5.47 7.70
CA GLU A 249 18.84 -5.64 6.44
C GLU A 249 17.99 -6.46 5.47
N PHE A 250 17.47 -5.82 4.42
CA PHE A 250 16.75 -6.53 3.38
C PHE A 250 17.72 -6.99 2.29
N ILE A 251 17.76 -8.31 2.03
CA ILE A 251 18.71 -8.93 1.11
C ILE A 251 18.03 -9.24 -0.21
N ILE A 252 18.58 -8.70 -1.30
CA ILE A 252 18.07 -8.88 -2.65
C ILE A 252 19.17 -9.57 -3.49
N TYR A 253 18.87 -10.74 -4.03
CA TYR A 253 19.75 -11.47 -4.93
C TYR A 253 19.57 -10.92 -6.35
N ILE A 254 20.70 -10.79 -7.05
CA ILE A 254 20.70 -10.30 -8.42
C ILE A 254 20.40 -11.50 -9.33
N ASP A 255 19.34 -11.37 -10.11
CA ASP A 255 19.00 -12.36 -11.12
C ASP A 255 19.76 -12.03 -12.42
N ASN A 256 20.89 -12.69 -12.61
CA ASN A 256 21.74 -12.59 -13.80
C ASN A 256 21.57 -13.82 -14.72
N GLU A 257 20.59 -14.69 -14.47
CA GLU A 257 20.39 -15.86 -15.27
C GLU A 257 19.84 -15.50 -16.66
N CYS A 258 20.30 -16.24 -17.67
CA CYS A 258 19.75 -16.12 -19.01
C CYS A 258 18.49 -16.99 -19.10
N HIS A 259 17.34 -16.39 -18.88
CA HIS A 259 16.06 -17.09 -18.97
C HIS A 259 15.73 -17.43 -20.42
N ARG A 260 15.23 -18.65 -20.63
CA ARG A 260 14.82 -19.14 -21.96
C ARG A 260 13.60 -18.38 -22.52
N TYR A 261 12.76 -17.87 -21.61
CA TYR A 261 11.52 -17.20 -21.94
C TYR A 261 11.58 -15.74 -21.45
N GLU A 262 10.76 -14.89 -22.03
CA GLU A 262 10.60 -13.52 -21.56
C GLU A 262 10.07 -13.52 -20.12
N THR A 263 10.81 -12.92 -19.22
CA THR A 263 10.41 -12.78 -17.82
C THR A 263 9.27 -11.75 -17.69
N ARG A 264 8.31 -12.05 -16.84
CA ARG A 264 7.19 -11.16 -16.52
C ARG A 264 7.22 -10.84 -15.04
N ARG A 265 7.43 -9.57 -14.70
CA ARG A 265 7.39 -9.10 -13.32
C ARG A 265 6.04 -8.48 -13.00
N LEU A 266 5.39 -9.04 -11.98
CA LEU A 266 4.12 -8.54 -11.47
C LEU A 266 4.37 -7.67 -10.25
N HIS A 267 3.66 -6.54 -10.17
CA HIS A 267 3.64 -5.65 -9.01
C HIS A 267 2.20 -5.55 -8.50
N TRP A 268 2.04 -5.59 -7.18
CA TRP A 268 0.73 -5.42 -6.53
C TRP A 268 0.89 -4.67 -5.22
N LEU A 269 -0.20 -4.07 -4.76
CA LEU A 269 -0.26 -3.47 -3.44
C LEU A 269 -0.37 -4.58 -2.39
N ASN A 270 0.55 -4.60 -1.44
CA ASN A 270 0.50 -5.51 -0.31
C ASN A 270 -0.44 -4.99 0.79
N LYS A 271 -0.59 -5.76 1.85
CA LYS A 271 -1.44 -5.42 3.00
C LYS A 271 -1.10 -4.09 3.70
N PHE A 272 0.09 -3.54 3.49
CA PHE A 272 0.53 -2.26 4.02
C PHE A 272 0.34 -1.09 3.02
N GLY A 273 -0.26 -1.33 1.85
CA GLY A 273 -0.47 -0.31 0.83
C GLY A 273 0.79 0.13 0.09
N VAL A 274 1.82 -0.70 0.12
CA VAL A 274 3.10 -0.51 -0.60
C VAL A 274 3.23 -1.60 -1.67
N TRP A 275 4.07 -1.35 -2.68
CA TRP A 275 4.25 -2.25 -3.81
C TRP A 275 5.21 -3.39 -3.48
N ASP A 276 4.70 -4.61 -3.48
CA ASP A 276 5.49 -5.84 -3.55
C ASP A 276 5.54 -6.35 -5.00
N SER A 277 6.50 -7.23 -5.30
CA SER A 277 6.69 -7.72 -6.66
C SER A 277 7.27 -9.12 -6.70
N PHE A 278 6.96 -9.84 -7.79
CA PHE A 278 7.50 -11.16 -8.06
C PHE A 278 7.73 -11.35 -9.57
N THR A 279 8.84 -12.02 -9.95
CA THR A 279 9.20 -12.30 -11.34
C THR A 279 8.84 -13.73 -11.71
N PHE A 280 8.09 -13.89 -12.78
CA PHE A 280 7.75 -15.17 -13.40
C PHE A 280 8.71 -15.41 -14.55
N THR A 281 9.47 -16.49 -14.47
CA THR A 281 10.62 -16.78 -15.37
C THR A 281 10.33 -17.83 -16.44
N LEU A 282 9.24 -18.58 -16.30
CA LEU A 282 8.83 -19.56 -17.28
C LEU A 282 7.86 -18.98 -18.32
N VAL A 283 7.48 -19.81 -19.30
CA VAL A 283 6.61 -19.42 -20.39
C VAL A 283 5.31 -18.82 -19.87
N SER A 284 4.97 -17.62 -20.35
CA SER A 284 3.65 -17.03 -20.18
C SER A 284 2.79 -17.27 -21.42
N THR A 285 1.51 -17.43 -21.22
CA THR A 285 0.54 -17.67 -22.30
C THR A 285 -0.51 -16.58 -22.29
N ASP A 286 -0.56 -15.82 -23.38
CA ASP A 286 -1.61 -14.84 -23.63
C ASP A 286 -2.75 -15.50 -24.41
N SER A 287 -3.98 -15.33 -23.97
CA SER A 287 -5.16 -15.77 -24.68
C SER A 287 -6.26 -14.72 -24.67
N THR A 288 -6.84 -14.46 -25.85
CA THR A 288 -7.97 -13.55 -26.01
C THR A 288 -9.20 -14.35 -26.36
N LYS A 289 -10.21 -14.34 -25.50
CA LYS A 289 -11.53 -14.91 -25.77
C LYS A 289 -12.46 -13.82 -26.24
N VAL A 290 -12.89 -13.90 -27.51
CA VAL A 290 -13.86 -12.98 -28.08
C VAL A 290 -15.24 -13.62 -28.06
N SER A 291 -16.21 -12.93 -27.48
CA SER A 291 -17.62 -13.27 -27.50
C SER A 291 -18.39 -12.21 -28.29
N SER A 292 -19.27 -12.66 -29.19
CA SER A 292 -20.09 -11.73 -29.96
C SER A 292 -21.57 -12.05 -29.79
N THR A 293 -22.37 -11.00 -29.64
CA THR A 293 -23.82 -11.08 -29.63
C THR A 293 -24.36 -10.52 -30.91
N GLY A 294 -25.16 -11.28 -31.56
CA GLY A 294 -25.74 -10.91 -32.84
C GLY A 294 -27.24 -11.24 -32.92
N TYR A 295 -27.86 -10.75 -33.93
CA TYR A 295 -29.22 -11.11 -34.30
C TYR A 295 -29.28 -11.38 -35.83
N ASN A 296 -30.24 -12.20 -36.21
CA ASN A 296 -30.54 -12.41 -37.62
C ASN A 296 -31.59 -11.38 -38.03
N ARG A 297 -31.23 -10.54 -38.99
CA ARG A 297 -32.17 -9.64 -39.64
C ARG A 297 -32.76 -10.28 -40.86
N GLU A 298 -33.97 -9.93 -41.22
CA GLU A 298 -34.53 -10.26 -42.51
C GLU A 298 -33.68 -9.63 -43.61
N SER A 299 -33.20 -10.45 -44.54
CA SER A 299 -32.47 -9.96 -45.71
C SER A 299 -33.45 -9.75 -46.87
N GLY A 300 -33.21 -8.72 -47.64
CA GLY A 300 -34.00 -8.41 -48.78
C GLY A 300 -34.54 -6.97 -48.78
N VAL A 301 -34.94 -6.51 -49.91
CA VAL A 301 -35.52 -5.17 -50.12
C VAL A 301 -36.72 -5.27 -50.99
N TRP A 302 -37.81 -4.63 -50.60
CA TRP A 302 -38.99 -4.43 -51.47
C TRP A 302 -38.74 -3.27 -52.44
N ASP A 303 -38.77 -3.53 -53.74
CA ASP A 303 -38.52 -2.51 -54.77
C ASP A 303 -39.80 -1.77 -55.26
N GLY A 304 -40.92 -2.05 -54.62
CA GLY A 304 -42.23 -1.54 -55.02
C GLY A 304 -43.07 -2.52 -55.85
N THR A 305 -42.45 -3.60 -56.34
CA THR A 305 -43.11 -4.60 -57.17
C THR A 305 -42.82 -6.02 -56.74
N SER A 306 -41.55 -6.26 -56.30
CA SER A 306 -41.08 -7.59 -55.87
C SER A 306 -40.12 -7.48 -54.69
N TYR A 307 -39.98 -8.57 -53.98
CA TYR A 307 -39.01 -8.70 -52.86
C TYR A 307 -37.75 -9.37 -53.43
N THR A 308 -36.62 -8.65 -53.35
CA THR A 308 -35.33 -9.12 -53.88
C THR A 308 -34.35 -9.40 -52.78
N TYR A 309 -33.56 -10.48 -52.89
CA TYR A 309 -32.53 -10.91 -51.97
C TYR A 309 -31.14 -10.67 -52.57
N PRO A 310 -30.39 -9.62 -52.12
CA PRO A 310 -29.01 -9.44 -52.57
C PRO A 310 -28.12 -10.56 -52.03
N LEU A 311 -27.37 -11.22 -52.90
CA LEU A 311 -26.48 -12.35 -52.55
C LEU A 311 -25.37 -11.99 -51.53
N TYR A 312 -25.03 -10.72 -51.46
CA TYR A 312 -23.98 -10.22 -50.55
C TYR A 312 -24.50 -9.76 -49.16
N GLN A 313 -25.81 -9.74 -48.95
CA GLN A 313 -26.40 -9.39 -47.65
C GLN A 313 -26.53 -10.64 -46.77
N GLY A 314 -25.59 -10.79 -45.82
CA GLY A 314 -25.74 -11.76 -44.76
C GLY A 314 -26.88 -11.39 -43.81
N GLN A 315 -27.58 -12.41 -43.26
CA GLN A 315 -28.64 -12.19 -42.28
C GLN A 315 -28.08 -11.91 -40.89
N ALA A 316 -26.92 -12.50 -40.53
CA ALA A 316 -26.33 -12.34 -39.21
C ALA A 316 -25.69 -10.96 -39.08
N THR A 317 -26.13 -10.20 -38.08
CA THR A 317 -25.55 -8.89 -37.73
C THR A 317 -25.10 -8.91 -36.29
N THR A 318 -23.83 -8.61 -36.07
CA THR A 318 -23.27 -8.48 -34.72
C THR A 318 -23.44 -7.04 -34.25
N TYR A 319 -24.05 -6.86 -33.07
CA TYR A 319 -24.24 -5.54 -32.47
C TYR A 319 -23.38 -5.30 -31.24
N ALA A 320 -22.83 -6.37 -30.60
CA ALA A 320 -21.91 -6.24 -29.48
C ALA A 320 -20.81 -7.30 -29.60
N LYS A 321 -19.58 -6.88 -29.26
CA LYS A 321 -18.42 -7.76 -29.10
C LYS A 321 -17.76 -7.46 -27.76
N THR A 322 -17.47 -8.51 -27.01
CA THR A 322 -16.72 -8.44 -25.76
C THR A 322 -15.46 -9.29 -25.91
N ALA A 323 -14.31 -8.70 -25.65
CA ALA A 323 -13.04 -9.41 -25.58
C ALA A 323 -12.59 -9.53 -24.13
N LYS A 324 -12.13 -10.71 -23.75
CA LYS A 324 -11.51 -10.98 -22.46
C LYS A 324 -10.09 -11.50 -22.71
N ASP A 325 -9.11 -10.71 -22.29
CA ASP A 325 -7.71 -11.10 -22.31
C ASP A 325 -7.36 -11.82 -21.01
N THR A 326 -6.63 -12.91 -21.13
CA THR A 326 -6.17 -13.71 -19.99
C THR A 326 -4.68 -13.97 -20.18
N LEU A 327 -3.90 -13.60 -19.16
CA LEU A 327 -2.47 -13.88 -19.08
C LEU A 327 -2.23 -14.96 -18.02
N ILE A 328 -1.68 -16.10 -18.45
CA ILE A 328 -1.25 -17.18 -17.56
C ILE A 328 0.25 -17.03 -17.33
N LEU A 329 0.64 -16.82 -16.08
CA LEU A 329 2.02 -16.68 -15.65
C LEU A 329 2.49 -17.98 -14.98
N ASN A 330 3.69 -18.42 -15.33
CA ASN A 330 4.30 -19.60 -14.73
C ASN A 330 5.62 -19.20 -14.07
N SER A 331 5.75 -19.54 -12.77
CA SER A 331 7.02 -19.45 -12.05
C SER A 331 7.82 -20.71 -12.28
N ASP A 332 9.12 -20.66 -12.00
CA ASP A 332 9.91 -21.87 -11.77
C ASP A 332 9.53 -22.51 -10.41
N TRP A 333 10.25 -23.55 -10.01
CA TRP A 333 10.04 -24.18 -8.70
C TRP A 333 10.20 -23.18 -7.58
N ILE A 334 9.12 -22.93 -6.87
CA ILE A 334 9.08 -22.08 -5.68
C ILE A 334 8.81 -22.93 -4.44
N ASN A 335 9.34 -22.50 -3.31
CA ASN A 335 9.08 -23.21 -2.07
C ASN A 335 7.67 -22.90 -1.54
N GLU A 336 7.20 -23.73 -0.61
CA GLU A 336 5.84 -23.65 -0.05
C GLU A 336 5.53 -22.30 0.61
N GLU A 337 6.51 -21.64 1.23
CA GLU A 337 6.30 -20.35 1.89
C GLU A 337 6.06 -19.24 0.87
N VAL A 338 6.86 -19.20 -0.21
CA VAL A 338 6.67 -18.23 -1.31
C VAL A 338 5.36 -18.53 -2.04
N GLN A 339 5.00 -19.80 -2.24
CA GLN A 339 3.71 -20.16 -2.82
C GLN A 339 2.55 -19.66 -1.95
N LYS A 340 2.59 -19.93 -0.64
CA LYS A 340 1.58 -19.46 0.30
C LYS A 340 1.49 -17.94 0.32
N TRP A 341 2.63 -17.25 0.28
CA TRP A 341 2.69 -15.81 0.21
C TRP A 341 2.04 -15.28 -1.07
N LEU A 342 2.41 -15.78 -2.27
CA LEU A 342 1.81 -15.38 -3.55
C LEU A 342 0.30 -15.62 -3.58
N VAL A 343 -0.16 -16.79 -3.13
CA VAL A 343 -1.59 -17.08 -3.08
C VAL A 343 -2.31 -16.10 -2.15
N ARG A 344 -1.73 -15.85 -0.99
CA ARG A 344 -2.29 -14.94 0.01
C ARG A 344 -2.40 -13.51 -0.51
N GLU A 345 -1.34 -12.98 -1.15
CA GLU A 345 -1.30 -11.60 -1.61
C GLU A 345 -2.13 -11.34 -2.89
N LEU A 346 -2.35 -12.37 -3.73
CA LEU A 346 -3.10 -12.21 -4.98
C LEU A 346 -4.59 -12.53 -4.83
N TYR A 347 -5.01 -13.25 -3.77
CA TYR A 347 -6.41 -13.67 -3.57
C TYR A 347 -7.10 -12.97 -2.39
N GLU A 348 -6.38 -12.34 -1.51
CA GLU A 348 -6.91 -11.63 -0.33
C GLU A 348 -6.70 -10.11 -0.42
#